data_5b7501bf3a045b581bcbfd433b2e63a3
#
_entry.id   5b7501bf3a045b581bcbfd433b2e63a3
#
_cell.length_a   1.000
_cell.length_b   1.000
_cell.length_c   1.000
_cell.angle_alpha   90.00
_cell.angle_beta   90.00
_cell.angle_gamma   90.00
#
_symmetry.space_group_name_H-M   'P 1'
#
loop_
_entity.id
_entity.type
_entity.pdbx_description
1 polymer ?
#
loop_
_entity_poly.entity_id
_entity_poly.type
_entity_poly.pdbx_seq_one_letter_code
_entity_poly.pdbx_strand_id
1 'polypeptide(L)'
;MKKLITAEEAANLINDCATVAINGFALGFGFPEEICQSIEKRFLTQQHPRDLTLVFGSGCGDSGKSNFGLEHFAHETMVKRVIGGHIGLSAKLSNMICENKIEAYNFPQGVVTHLFREIAGGRPGVLTHVGMETFVDPRVESAKMNDTTTEDLVSVVNINNSEKLFYKSFPIDAALIRGTTADENGNITIEKEGVALETLHIAEAAKNSGGIVIAQVERIAKEGTLNPLHVAIPGIMVDHVVVADADNHKMNSGNIYDPSFTGEIKVPVDLIPPMPLNVRKVIAKRCAAELKLDTVINLGIGVPEGVAAIALEEKISDRLTMTIEAGAIGGIPGSGCDLGASRNLDAMIGQPNIFDFYDGGGLDIAFLGLAQADRQGNINVSKFNGRTVGCGGFINISQNTKKVVFCGTFTAGKSDIFVENNELHIVQDGQYHKFVQNVEQITFSGSYANKTGQEILYVTERAVFKLTEKGIELIEIAPGIDLQKHILDKMDFKPIISDKIKTMDWQIFSNSLLGINSTKN
;
A
#
# COMPACT_ATOMS: atom_id res chain seq x y z
N MET A 1 17.79 -7.63 -32.72
CA MET A 1 17.01 -6.51 -32.17
C MET A 1 17.98 -5.45 -31.67
N LYS A 2 17.82 -4.18 -32.08
CA LYS A 2 18.76 -3.10 -31.68
C LYS A 2 18.67 -2.74 -30.19
N LYS A 3 17.53 -3.02 -29.54
CA LYS A 3 17.27 -2.67 -28.15
C LYS A 3 17.58 -3.79 -27.15
N LEU A 4 17.80 -5.04 -27.62
CA LEU A 4 18.09 -6.16 -26.76
C LEU A 4 19.52 -6.07 -26.25
N ILE A 5 19.68 -6.08 -24.94
CA ILE A 5 20.96 -6.07 -24.23
C ILE A 5 20.93 -7.08 -23.07
N THR A 6 22.09 -7.41 -22.54
CA THR A 6 22.20 -8.21 -21.31
C THR A 6 21.91 -7.36 -20.07
N ALA A 7 21.60 -7.99 -18.94
CA ALA A 7 21.42 -7.30 -17.69
C ALA A 7 22.71 -6.60 -17.20
N GLU A 8 23.89 -7.15 -17.53
CA GLU A 8 25.18 -6.55 -17.23
C GLU A 8 25.44 -5.28 -18.07
N GLU A 9 25.10 -5.30 -19.36
CA GLU A 9 25.13 -4.11 -20.21
C GLU A 9 24.15 -3.04 -19.70
N ALA A 10 22.94 -3.44 -19.28
CA ALA A 10 21.94 -2.55 -18.68
C ALA A 10 22.47 -1.89 -17.41
N ALA A 11 23.09 -2.65 -16.51
CA ALA A 11 23.69 -2.13 -15.29
C ALA A 11 24.77 -1.07 -15.57
N ASN A 12 25.55 -1.23 -16.66
CA ASN A 12 26.59 -0.28 -17.05
C ASN A 12 26.06 1.06 -17.57
N LEU A 13 24.77 1.14 -17.90
CA LEU A 13 24.13 2.41 -18.33
C LEU A 13 23.72 3.29 -17.15
N ILE A 14 23.69 2.79 -15.93
CA ILE A 14 23.32 3.57 -14.76
C ILE A 14 24.52 4.37 -14.28
N ASN A 15 24.43 5.69 -14.39
CA ASN A 15 25.49 6.61 -13.98
C ASN A 15 25.47 6.91 -12.47
N ASP A 16 26.58 7.40 -11.95
CA ASP A 16 26.63 7.96 -10.60
C ASP A 16 25.72 9.17 -10.49
N CYS A 17 25.17 9.39 -9.30
CA CYS A 17 24.22 10.47 -8.97
C CYS A 17 22.89 10.43 -9.75
N ALA A 18 22.60 9.35 -10.48
CA ALA A 18 21.37 9.23 -11.26
C ALA A 18 20.13 9.13 -10.35
N THR A 19 19.05 9.78 -10.78
CA THR A 19 17.71 9.53 -10.25
C THR A 19 17.10 8.34 -10.98
N VAL A 20 16.90 7.23 -10.26
CA VAL A 20 16.43 5.96 -10.80
C VAL A 20 15.01 5.69 -10.32
N ALA A 21 14.05 5.70 -11.25
CA ALA A 21 12.69 5.27 -10.97
C ALA A 21 12.55 3.76 -11.17
N ILE A 22 12.01 3.07 -10.16
CA ILE A 22 11.95 1.61 -10.14
C ILE A 22 10.51 1.17 -9.99
N ASN A 23 10.06 0.32 -10.93
CA ASN A 23 8.77 -0.34 -10.85
C ASN A 23 8.79 -1.44 -9.76
N GLY A 24 7.63 -1.71 -9.14
CA GLY A 24 7.48 -2.80 -8.20
C GLY A 24 6.44 -2.56 -7.12
N PHE A 25 5.85 -3.66 -6.64
CA PHE A 25 4.83 -3.61 -5.59
C PHE A 25 4.96 -4.79 -4.64
N ALA A 26 4.83 -4.50 -3.34
CA ALA A 26 4.76 -5.49 -2.26
C ALA A 26 5.87 -6.56 -2.34
N LEU A 27 5.51 -7.84 -2.46
CA LEU A 27 6.44 -8.96 -2.45
C LEU A 27 6.90 -9.38 -3.86
N GLY A 28 7.09 -8.43 -4.78
CA GLY A 28 7.77 -8.68 -6.07
C GLY A 28 6.97 -8.43 -7.33
N PHE A 29 5.68 -8.10 -7.24
CA PHE A 29 4.90 -7.80 -8.44
C PHE A 29 5.53 -6.66 -9.24
N GLY A 30 5.75 -6.90 -10.54
CA GLY A 30 6.26 -5.90 -11.47
C GLY A 30 7.71 -5.46 -11.23
N PHE A 31 8.48 -6.10 -10.33
CA PHE A 31 9.85 -5.70 -10.02
C PHE A 31 10.87 -6.29 -11.02
N PRO A 32 11.80 -5.47 -11.58
CA PRO A 32 12.80 -5.92 -12.57
C PRO A 32 14.04 -6.51 -11.88
N GLU A 33 13.89 -7.67 -11.24
CA GLU A 33 14.88 -8.31 -10.36
C GLU A 33 16.24 -8.55 -11.01
N GLU A 34 16.27 -9.08 -12.27
CA GLU A 34 17.51 -9.38 -13.02
C GLU A 34 18.39 -8.15 -13.22
N ILE A 35 17.75 -7.02 -13.57
CA ILE A 35 18.45 -5.76 -13.79
C ILE A 35 19.00 -5.25 -12.45
N CYS A 36 18.18 -5.29 -11.39
CA CYS A 36 18.59 -4.79 -10.06
C CYS A 36 19.73 -5.62 -9.47
N GLN A 37 19.71 -6.95 -9.61
CA GLN A 37 20.82 -7.82 -9.23
C GLN A 37 22.11 -7.47 -9.98
N SER A 38 22.02 -7.18 -11.28
CA SER A 38 23.17 -6.83 -12.09
C SER A 38 23.78 -5.48 -11.71
N ILE A 39 22.92 -4.51 -11.31
CA ILE A 39 23.38 -3.21 -10.79
C ILE A 39 24.11 -3.41 -9.44
N GLU A 40 23.57 -4.23 -8.54
CA GLU A 40 24.24 -4.61 -7.29
C GLU A 40 25.60 -5.26 -7.55
N LYS A 41 25.64 -6.27 -8.43
CA LYS A 41 26.88 -6.96 -8.81
C LYS A 41 27.94 -6.00 -9.32
N ARG A 42 27.56 -5.03 -10.16
CA ARG A 42 28.47 -3.98 -10.64
C ARG A 42 28.97 -3.12 -9.47
N PHE A 43 28.09 -2.70 -8.56
CA PHE A 43 28.50 -1.93 -7.40
C PHE A 43 29.49 -2.69 -6.51
N LEU A 44 29.22 -3.95 -6.22
CA LEU A 44 30.10 -4.78 -5.39
C LEU A 44 31.48 -5.01 -6.00
N THR A 45 31.58 -5.05 -7.34
CA THR A 45 32.84 -5.32 -8.06
C THR A 45 33.60 -4.06 -8.46
N GLN A 46 32.90 -2.97 -8.80
CA GLN A 46 33.49 -1.76 -9.39
C GLN A 46 33.28 -0.52 -8.51
N GLN A 47 32.46 -0.61 -7.45
CA GLN A 47 32.06 0.51 -6.59
C GLN A 47 31.30 1.62 -7.36
N HIS A 48 30.56 1.24 -8.42
CA HIS A 48 29.66 2.06 -9.25
C HIS A 48 28.38 1.29 -9.56
N PRO A 49 27.19 1.94 -9.65
CA PRO A 49 26.97 3.40 -9.50
C PRO A 49 26.99 3.84 -8.04
N ARG A 50 27.20 5.15 -7.81
CA ARG A 50 27.20 5.79 -6.48
C ARG A 50 26.18 6.91 -6.39
N ASP A 51 25.80 7.24 -5.15
CA ASP A 51 24.97 8.42 -4.82
C ASP A 51 23.62 8.45 -5.54
N LEU A 52 23.03 7.31 -5.80
CA LEU A 52 21.73 7.19 -6.49
C LEU A 52 20.61 7.85 -5.66
N THR A 53 19.67 8.48 -6.36
CA THR A 53 18.35 8.79 -5.83
C THR A 53 17.36 7.74 -6.33
N LEU A 54 16.76 6.96 -5.43
CA LEU A 54 15.75 5.96 -5.79
C LEU A 54 14.36 6.55 -5.64
N VAL A 55 13.49 6.32 -6.64
CA VAL A 55 12.09 6.78 -6.63
C VAL A 55 11.17 5.61 -6.96
N PHE A 56 10.18 5.34 -6.09
CA PHE A 56 9.24 4.23 -6.28
C PHE A 56 7.90 4.49 -5.59
N GLY A 57 6.79 4.07 -6.21
CA GLY A 57 5.45 4.20 -5.65
C GLY A 57 5.29 3.32 -4.42
N SER A 58 5.52 2.02 -4.55
CA SER A 58 5.55 1.07 -3.43
C SER A 58 6.93 0.41 -3.32
N GLY A 59 7.43 0.28 -2.09
CA GLY A 59 8.64 -0.52 -1.85
C GLY A 59 8.39 -1.99 -2.15
N CYS A 60 9.40 -2.63 -2.72
CA CYS A 60 9.37 -4.05 -3.06
C CYS A 60 10.44 -4.79 -2.26
N GLY A 61 10.07 -5.92 -1.65
CA GLY A 61 10.99 -6.75 -0.86
C GLY A 61 10.27 -7.79 -0.03
N ASP A 62 11.00 -8.58 0.74
CA ASP A 62 10.48 -9.65 1.58
C ASP A 62 10.75 -9.44 3.08
N SER A 63 10.97 -8.20 3.50
CA SER A 63 11.34 -7.79 4.85
C SER A 63 12.72 -8.30 5.29
N GLY A 64 13.65 -8.44 4.35
CA GLY A 64 15.04 -8.85 4.58
C GLY A 64 15.22 -10.35 4.83
N LYS A 65 14.27 -11.19 4.43
CA LYS A 65 14.41 -12.65 4.49
C LYS A 65 15.42 -13.17 3.46
N SER A 66 15.50 -12.48 2.32
CA SER A 66 16.49 -12.75 1.29
C SER A 66 17.05 -11.44 0.73
N ASN A 67 18.01 -11.53 -0.19
CA ASN A 67 18.50 -10.39 -0.97
C ASN A 67 17.60 -10.20 -2.20
N PHE A 68 16.45 -9.55 -2.03
CA PHE A 68 15.39 -9.44 -3.01
C PHE A 68 14.79 -8.02 -3.04
N GLY A 69 14.39 -7.58 -4.22
CA GLY A 69 13.75 -6.28 -4.37
C GLY A 69 14.72 -5.12 -4.12
N LEU A 70 14.28 -4.13 -3.35
CA LEU A 70 15.10 -2.95 -3.04
C LEU A 70 16.32 -3.24 -2.16
N GLU A 71 16.44 -4.46 -1.60
CA GLU A 71 17.64 -4.88 -0.85
C GLU A 71 18.92 -4.80 -1.69
N HIS A 72 18.82 -4.97 -3.03
CA HIS A 72 19.95 -4.82 -3.96
C HIS A 72 20.60 -3.44 -3.96
N PHE A 73 19.87 -2.42 -3.54
CA PHE A 73 20.38 -1.05 -3.48
C PHE A 73 20.87 -0.64 -2.07
N ALA A 74 20.65 -1.49 -1.07
CA ALA A 74 20.93 -1.13 0.32
C ALA A 74 22.42 -1.26 0.71
N HIS A 75 23.26 -0.52 -0.01
CA HIS A 75 24.70 -0.44 0.23
C HIS A 75 25.13 1.02 0.50
N GLU A 76 26.03 1.21 1.46
CA GLU A 76 26.61 2.52 1.75
C GLU A 76 27.31 3.07 0.50
N THR A 77 27.18 4.35 0.24
CA THR A 77 27.67 5.07 -0.95
C THR A 77 26.98 4.73 -2.28
N MET A 78 26.21 3.65 -2.38
CA MET A 78 25.42 3.35 -3.58
C MET A 78 24.18 4.23 -3.67
N VAL A 79 23.48 4.42 -2.55
CA VAL A 79 22.29 5.25 -2.46
C VAL A 79 22.57 6.48 -1.59
N LYS A 80 22.18 7.64 -2.09
CA LYS A 80 22.21 8.91 -1.36
C LYS A 80 20.82 9.30 -0.85
N ARG A 81 19.76 9.04 -1.64
CA ARG A 81 18.41 9.51 -1.36
C ARG A 81 17.37 8.47 -1.77
N VAL A 82 16.28 8.41 -0.99
CA VAL A 82 15.09 7.62 -1.31
C VAL A 82 13.86 8.53 -1.29
N ILE A 83 12.99 8.42 -2.29
CA ILE A 83 11.65 9.02 -2.33
C ILE A 83 10.66 7.90 -2.61
N GLY A 84 9.88 7.49 -1.61
CA GLY A 84 9.01 6.32 -1.76
C GLY A 84 7.76 6.33 -0.91
N GLY A 85 6.75 5.58 -1.32
CA GLY A 85 5.50 5.44 -0.58
C GLY A 85 5.62 4.47 0.60
N HIS A 86 6.33 3.35 0.43
CA HIS A 86 6.52 2.34 1.46
C HIS A 86 7.92 1.76 1.39
N ILE A 87 8.61 1.60 2.52
CA ILE A 87 10.02 1.18 2.59
C ILE A 87 10.22 -0.06 3.47
N GLY A 88 9.26 -0.33 4.36
CA GLY A 88 9.39 -1.36 5.39
C GLY A 88 9.61 -2.79 4.89
N LEU A 89 9.39 -3.07 3.60
CA LEU A 89 9.68 -4.36 2.99
C LEU A 89 11.16 -4.54 2.63
N SER A 90 11.96 -3.46 2.59
CA SER A 90 13.42 -3.52 2.50
C SER A 90 14.04 -3.20 3.88
N ALA A 91 14.44 -4.24 4.59
CA ALA A 91 14.92 -4.11 5.97
C ALA A 91 16.25 -3.34 6.04
N LYS A 92 17.19 -3.63 5.12
CA LYS A 92 18.50 -2.97 5.11
C LYS A 92 18.36 -1.48 4.74
N LEU A 93 17.56 -1.16 3.71
CA LEU A 93 17.34 0.22 3.30
C LEU A 93 16.64 1.02 4.42
N SER A 94 15.63 0.42 5.09
CA SER A 94 14.97 1.00 6.26
C SER A 94 15.96 1.26 7.41
N ASN A 95 16.92 0.35 7.66
CA ASN A 95 17.95 0.55 8.68
C ASN A 95 18.89 1.71 8.31
N MET A 96 19.33 1.81 7.04
CA MET A 96 20.18 2.94 6.60
C MET A 96 19.48 4.29 6.80
N ILE A 97 18.18 4.36 6.60
CA ILE A 97 17.36 5.55 6.86
C ILE A 97 17.33 5.88 8.37
N CYS A 98 17.02 4.88 9.20
CA CYS A 98 16.97 5.06 10.66
C CYS A 98 18.33 5.44 11.26
N GLU A 99 19.44 5.01 10.64
CA GLU A 99 20.81 5.34 11.04
C GLU A 99 21.31 6.67 10.46
N ASN A 100 20.47 7.46 9.81
CA ASN A 100 20.82 8.74 9.17
C ASN A 100 21.93 8.64 8.12
N LYS A 101 22.08 7.48 7.46
CA LYS A 101 23.11 7.25 6.42
C LYS A 101 22.70 7.78 5.05
N ILE A 102 21.41 7.90 4.78
CA ILE A 102 20.86 8.37 3.52
C ILE A 102 19.68 9.32 3.76
N GLU A 103 19.45 10.26 2.86
CA GLU A 103 18.25 11.09 2.86
C GLU A 103 17.02 10.26 2.48
N ALA A 104 15.87 10.52 3.12
CA ALA A 104 14.66 9.79 2.80
C ALA A 104 13.40 10.62 2.98
N TYR A 105 12.51 10.50 1.98
CA TYR A 105 11.16 11.07 1.98
C TYR A 105 10.12 9.96 1.88
N ASN A 106 9.09 10.04 2.71
CA ASN A 106 7.94 9.19 2.57
C ASN A 106 6.74 10.00 2.06
N PHE A 107 6.41 9.83 0.79
CA PHE A 107 5.23 10.44 0.16
C PHE A 107 4.07 9.44 0.12
N PRO A 108 2.81 9.92 0.13
CA PRO A 108 1.69 9.04 -0.16
C PRO A 108 1.88 8.36 -1.52
N GLN A 109 1.64 7.06 -1.58
CA GLN A 109 1.93 6.26 -2.79
C GLN A 109 1.24 6.81 -4.04
N GLY A 110 -0.04 7.22 -3.93
CA GLY A 110 -0.75 7.85 -5.03
C GLY A 110 -0.10 9.16 -5.50
N VAL A 111 0.46 9.93 -4.57
CA VAL A 111 1.20 11.14 -4.94
C VAL A 111 2.46 10.81 -5.72
N VAL A 112 3.22 9.76 -5.34
CA VAL A 112 4.41 9.35 -6.11
C VAL A 112 4.02 8.92 -7.53
N THR A 113 2.95 8.14 -7.66
CA THR A 113 2.47 7.69 -8.98
C THR A 113 1.98 8.85 -9.85
N HIS A 114 1.34 9.85 -9.24
CA HIS A 114 0.95 11.09 -9.93
C HIS A 114 2.17 11.96 -10.28
N LEU A 115 3.22 11.99 -9.44
CA LEU A 115 4.46 12.71 -9.76
C LEU A 115 5.07 12.21 -11.07
N PHE A 116 5.09 10.90 -11.33
CA PHE A 116 5.55 10.39 -12.62
C PHE A 116 4.75 10.96 -13.79
N ARG A 117 3.42 11.11 -13.67
CA ARG A 117 2.59 11.76 -14.68
C ARG A 117 2.91 13.25 -14.85
N GLU A 118 3.13 13.95 -13.73
CA GLU A 118 3.48 15.36 -13.76
C GLU A 118 4.86 15.60 -14.41
N ILE A 119 5.85 14.78 -14.05
CA ILE A 119 7.19 14.79 -14.65
C ILE A 119 7.09 14.48 -16.16
N ALA A 120 6.36 13.43 -16.54
CA ALA A 120 6.13 13.06 -17.94
C ALA A 120 5.49 14.20 -18.75
N GLY A 121 4.59 14.95 -18.15
CA GLY A 121 3.92 16.10 -18.76
C GLY A 121 4.71 17.41 -18.70
N GLY A 122 5.94 17.41 -18.16
CA GLY A 122 6.76 18.62 -17.98
C GLY A 122 6.15 19.63 -17.00
N ARG A 123 5.29 19.16 -16.07
CA ARG A 123 4.63 20.00 -15.08
C ARG A 123 5.45 20.13 -13.80
N PRO A 124 5.31 21.24 -13.04
CA PRO A 124 6.21 21.55 -11.93
C PRO A 124 6.02 20.65 -10.71
N GLY A 125 4.93 19.90 -10.62
CA GLY A 125 4.64 19.02 -9.50
C GLY A 125 3.17 18.65 -9.35
N VAL A 126 2.86 17.82 -8.34
CA VAL A 126 1.50 17.45 -7.98
C VAL A 126 0.92 18.47 -7.01
N LEU A 127 -0.23 19.03 -7.35
CA LEU A 127 -1.02 19.88 -6.47
C LEU A 127 -2.24 19.10 -5.98
N THR A 128 -2.32 18.84 -4.68
CA THR A 128 -3.37 17.98 -4.11
C THR A 128 -3.68 18.34 -2.66
N HIS A 129 -4.81 17.88 -2.14
CA HIS A 129 -5.14 17.91 -0.72
C HIS A 129 -4.59 16.69 0.05
N VAL A 130 -4.13 15.68 -0.67
CA VAL A 130 -3.62 14.42 -0.08
C VAL A 130 -2.38 14.69 0.77
N GLY A 131 -2.43 14.30 2.03
CA GLY A 131 -1.38 14.52 3.02
C GLY A 131 -1.60 15.70 3.96
N MET A 132 -2.61 16.54 3.72
CA MET A 132 -2.94 17.66 4.62
C MET A 132 -3.15 17.19 6.06
N GLU A 133 -2.55 17.89 7.03
CA GLU A 133 -2.59 17.60 8.47
C GLU A 133 -2.02 16.22 8.87
N THR A 134 -1.31 15.54 7.97
CA THR A 134 -0.53 14.33 8.30
C THR A 134 0.96 14.67 8.43
N PHE A 135 1.81 13.69 8.71
CA PHE A 135 3.27 13.87 8.78
C PHE A 135 3.88 14.41 7.46
N VAL A 136 3.18 14.29 6.35
CA VAL A 136 3.61 14.80 5.04
C VAL A 136 3.47 16.30 4.94
N ASP A 137 2.50 16.89 5.66
CA ASP A 137 2.27 18.33 5.70
C ASP A 137 3.53 19.04 6.23
N PRO A 138 4.04 20.09 5.53
CA PRO A 138 5.21 20.86 5.98
C PRO A 138 5.11 21.45 7.37
N ARG A 139 3.89 21.66 7.85
CA ARG A 139 3.62 22.17 9.22
C ARG A 139 3.75 21.10 10.30
N VAL A 140 3.90 19.82 9.91
CA VAL A 140 4.06 18.67 10.81
C VAL A 140 5.48 18.12 10.69
N GLU A 141 5.80 17.30 9.65
CA GLU A 141 7.13 16.69 9.47
C GLU A 141 7.70 16.83 8.05
N SER A 142 6.97 17.50 7.12
CA SER A 142 7.41 17.71 5.71
C SER A 142 7.74 16.43 4.95
N ALA A 143 7.13 15.30 5.29
CA ALA A 143 7.42 13.98 4.71
C ALA A 143 8.87 13.49 4.91
N LYS A 144 9.68 14.15 5.71
CA LYS A 144 11.07 13.79 6.01
C LYS A 144 11.12 12.64 6.99
N MET A 145 11.93 11.63 6.68
CA MET A 145 11.98 10.41 7.50
C MET A 145 13.07 10.44 8.57
N ASN A 146 14.07 11.33 8.43
CA ASN A 146 15.22 11.42 9.33
C ASN A 146 15.87 12.81 9.29
N ASP A 147 16.84 13.04 10.18
CA ASP A 147 17.50 14.34 10.36
C ASP A 147 18.45 14.72 9.20
N THR A 148 18.96 13.74 8.46
CA THR A 148 19.82 13.97 7.29
C THR A 148 19.05 14.59 6.13
N THR A 149 17.72 14.40 6.10
CA THR A 149 16.84 14.90 5.05
C THR A 149 16.47 16.36 5.32
N THR A 150 17.08 17.31 4.60
CA THR A 150 16.93 18.75 4.87
C THR A 150 16.15 19.51 3.81
N GLU A 151 16.22 19.13 2.53
CA GLU A 151 15.55 19.81 1.43
C GLU A 151 14.02 19.74 1.59
N ASP A 152 13.30 20.84 1.25
CA ASP A 152 11.85 20.87 1.23
C ASP A 152 11.31 20.51 -0.16
N LEU A 153 10.72 19.32 -0.29
CA LEU A 153 10.08 18.84 -1.52
C LEU A 153 8.54 19.02 -1.50
N VAL A 154 7.99 19.38 -0.35
CA VAL A 154 6.56 19.61 -0.16
C VAL A 154 6.36 21.03 0.37
N SER A 155 5.37 21.76 -0.15
CA SER A 155 5.00 23.09 0.32
C SER A 155 3.48 23.27 0.38
N VAL A 156 3.01 24.19 1.23
CA VAL A 156 1.61 24.59 1.26
C VAL A 156 1.38 25.72 0.27
N VAL A 157 0.36 25.58 -0.57
CA VAL A 157 -0.04 26.58 -1.57
C VAL A 157 -1.51 26.90 -1.40
N ASN A 158 -1.88 28.20 -1.45
CA ASN A 158 -3.27 28.62 -1.42
C ASN A 158 -3.77 28.88 -2.85
N ILE A 159 -4.82 28.16 -3.23
CA ILE A 159 -5.49 28.33 -4.52
C ILE A 159 -6.98 28.54 -4.27
N ASN A 160 -7.52 29.67 -4.75
CA ASN A 160 -8.93 30.02 -4.60
C ASN A 160 -9.43 29.92 -3.14
N ASN A 161 -8.63 30.44 -2.19
CA ASN A 161 -8.88 30.39 -0.74
C ASN A 161 -8.95 28.96 -0.16
N SER A 162 -8.36 27.97 -0.83
CA SER A 162 -8.22 26.61 -0.34
C SER A 162 -6.74 26.23 -0.29
N GLU A 163 -6.28 25.80 0.88
CA GLU A 163 -4.93 25.27 1.03
C GLU A 163 -4.80 23.91 0.35
N LYS A 164 -3.66 23.69 -0.30
CA LYS A 164 -3.25 22.43 -0.93
C LYS A 164 -1.78 22.17 -0.63
N LEU A 165 -1.36 20.93 -0.74
CA LEU A 165 0.04 20.55 -0.78
C LEU A 165 0.51 20.55 -2.22
N PHE A 166 1.72 21.05 -2.43
CA PHE A 166 2.43 20.99 -3.70
C PHE A 166 3.69 20.15 -3.52
N TYR A 167 3.76 19.03 -4.23
CA TYR A 167 4.90 18.11 -4.28
C TYR A 167 5.70 18.39 -5.52
N LYS A 168 6.94 18.81 -5.36
CA LYS A 168 7.82 19.29 -6.43
C LYS A 168 8.27 18.16 -7.36
N SER A 169 8.18 18.37 -8.68
CA SER A 169 8.76 17.49 -9.70
C SER A 169 10.31 17.59 -9.73
N PHE A 170 10.93 16.51 -10.20
CA PHE A 170 12.37 16.39 -10.41
C PHE A 170 12.63 15.51 -11.65
N PRO A 171 13.79 15.62 -12.33
CA PRO A 171 14.08 14.79 -13.49
C PRO A 171 14.36 13.34 -13.10
N ILE A 172 14.04 12.40 -14.01
CA ILE A 172 14.35 10.97 -13.90
C ILE A 172 15.42 10.61 -14.94
N ASP A 173 16.58 10.14 -14.50
CA ASP A 173 17.69 9.78 -15.38
C ASP A 173 17.60 8.36 -15.91
N ALA A 174 17.00 7.44 -15.14
CA ALA A 174 16.77 6.06 -15.56
C ALA A 174 15.45 5.51 -15.03
N ALA A 175 14.76 4.75 -15.86
CA ALA A 175 13.59 3.96 -15.50
C ALA A 175 13.91 2.47 -15.60
N LEU A 176 13.69 1.73 -14.52
CA LEU A 176 13.77 0.27 -14.48
C LEU A 176 12.35 -0.27 -14.38
N ILE A 177 11.85 -0.83 -15.48
CA ILE A 177 10.46 -1.29 -15.59
C ILE A 177 10.39 -2.76 -15.95
N ARG A 178 9.21 -3.37 -15.78
CA ARG A 178 8.97 -4.76 -16.12
C ARG A 178 7.68 -4.91 -16.92
N GLY A 179 7.69 -5.88 -17.83
CA GLY A 179 6.53 -6.40 -18.54
C GLY A 179 6.72 -7.86 -18.91
N THR A 180 5.79 -8.43 -19.67
CA THR A 180 5.82 -9.86 -20.00
C THR A 180 6.51 -10.13 -21.33
N THR A 181 6.02 -9.53 -22.42
CA THR A 181 6.52 -9.77 -23.78
C THR A 181 6.93 -8.44 -24.41
N ALA A 182 8.14 -8.36 -24.96
CA ALA A 182 8.54 -7.27 -25.85
C ALA A 182 8.58 -7.75 -27.30
N ASP A 183 8.18 -6.91 -28.26
CA ASP A 183 8.50 -7.17 -29.66
C ASP A 183 9.89 -6.62 -30.05
N GLU A 184 10.33 -6.90 -31.28
CA GLU A 184 11.63 -6.44 -31.79
C GLU A 184 11.77 -4.92 -31.85
N ASN A 185 10.68 -4.15 -31.80
CA ASN A 185 10.64 -2.69 -31.72
C ASN A 185 10.61 -2.15 -30.30
N GLY A 186 10.45 -3.03 -29.29
CA GLY A 186 10.38 -2.68 -27.89
C GLY A 186 8.98 -2.31 -27.41
N ASN A 187 7.92 -2.63 -28.15
CA ASN A 187 6.55 -2.57 -27.66
C ASN A 187 6.36 -3.68 -26.59
N ILE A 188 5.82 -3.36 -25.45
CA ILE A 188 5.75 -4.27 -24.30
C ILE A 188 4.29 -4.50 -23.89
N THR A 189 3.96 -5.77 -23.66
CA THR A 189 2.70 -6.22 -23.09
C THR A 189 2.88 -6.74 -21.67
N ILE A 190 1.80 -6.82 -20.89
CA ILE A 190 1.80 -7.19 -19.47
C ILE A 190 0.85 -8.36 -19.18
N GLU A 191 0.63 -9.22 -20.12
CA GLU A 191 -0.40 -10.28 -20.06
C GLU A 191 -0.19 -11.31 -18.94
N LYS A 192 1.03 -11.44 -18.39
CA LYS A 192 1.31 -12.28 -17.22
C LYS A 192 1.64 -11.49 -15.96
N GLU A 193 1.51 -10.17 -16.00
CA GLU A 193 1.68 -9.37 -14.78
C GLU A 193 0.39 -9.35 -13.97
N GLY A 194 0.47 -9.66 -12.67
CA GLY A 194 -0.69 -9.63 -11.77
C GLY A 194 -1.13 -8.22 -11.37
N VAL A 195 -0.38 -7.19 -11.80
CA VAL A 195 -0.61 -5.77 -11.53
C VAL A 195 -0.11 -4.92 -12.70
N ALA A 196 -0.77 -3.79 -12.98
CA ALA A 196 -0.34 -2.85 -14.03
C ALA A 196 0.61 -1.77 -13.52
N LEU A 197 0.48 -1.37 -12.27
CA LEU A 197 1.24 -0.33 -11.58
C LEU A 197 1.28 1.01 -12.35
N GLU A 198 2.33 1.79 -12.12
CA GLU A 198 2.64 3.04 -12.81
C GLU A 198 3.66 2.89 -13.94
N THR A 199 3.84 1.68 -14.46
CA THR A 199 4.91 1.28 -15.39
C THR A 199 5.02 2.21 -16.60
N LEU A 200 3.90 2.53 -17.27
CA LEU A 200 3.87 3.46 -18.40
C LEU A 200 4.38 4.85 -18.01
N HIS A 201 3.92 5.35 -16.87
CA HIS A 201 4.21 6.72 -16.43
C HIS A 201 5.67 6.88 -15.96
N ILE A 202 6.28 5.82 -15.39
CA ILE A 202 7.72 5.78 -15.10
C ILE A 202 8.52 5.88 -16.40
N ALA A 203 8.14 5.10 -17.44
CA ALA A 203 8.80 5.16 -18.74
C ALA A 203 8.68 6.54 -19.40
N GLU A 204 7.48 7.14 -19.41
CA GLU A 204 7.22 8.48 -19.93
C GLU A 204 8.03 9.54 -19.16
N ALA A 205 8.06 9.47 -17.83
CA ALA A 205 8.78 10.42 -16.99
C ALA A 205 10.29 10.42 -17.28
N ALA A 206 10.91 9.25 -17.35
CA ALA A 206 12.33 9.12 -17.67
C ALA A 206 12.59 9.62 -19.11
N LYS A 207 11.79 9.18 -20.07
CA LYS A 207 11.98 9.57 -21.47
C LYS A 207 11.90 11.08 -21.69
N ASN A 208 10.91 11.72 -21.08
CA ASN A 208 10.70 13.17 -21.22
C ASN A 208 11.66 14.01 -20.35
N SER A 209 12.32 13.40 -19.37
CA SER A 209 13.45 14.00 -18.64
C SER A 209 14.79 13.91 -19.39
N GLY A 210 14.84 13.22 -20.55
CA GLY A 210 16.07 12.96 -21.28
C GLY A 210 16.85 11.74 -20.76
N GLY A 211 16.25 10.96 -19.87
CA GLY A 211 16.79 9.74 -19.30
C GLY A 211 16.59 8.51 -20.19
N ILE A 212 16.99 7.35 -19.67
CA ILE A 212 16.90 6.06 -20.37
C ILE A 212 15.83 5.16 -19.75
N VAL A 213 15.20 4.32 -20.56
CA VAL A 213 14.21 3.34 -20.13
C VAL A 213 14.70 1.94 -20.43
N ILE A 214 14.88 1.14 -19.39
CA ILE A 214 15.33 -0.25 -19.46
C ILE A 214 14.20 -1.14 -18.95
N ALA A 215 13.74 -2.04 -19.82
CA ALA A 215 12.64 -2.94 -19.52
C ALA A 215 13.10 -4.38 -19.38
N GLN A 216 12.73 -5.03 -18.29
CA GLN A 216 12.87 -6.48 -18.12
C GLN A 216 11.63 -7.19 -18.64
N VAL A 217 11.79 -8.25 -19.43
CA VAL A 217 10.69 -9.06 -19.95
C VAL A 217 10.98 -10.56 -19.85
N GLU A 218 9.93 -11.39 -19.92
CA GLU A 218 10.05 -12.84 -19.98
C GLU A 218 10.55 -13.31 -21.36
N ARG A 219 10.09 -12.66 -22.44
CA ARG A 219 10.35 -13.13 -23.81
C ARG A 219 10.26 -12.03 -24.87
N ILE A 220 10.81 -12.35 -26.04
CA ILE A 220 10.73 -11.50 -27.24
C ILE A 220 9.77 -12.12 -28.27
N ALA A 221 8.87 -11.30 -28.81
CA ALA A 221 8.00 -11.61 -29.93
C ALA A 221 8.53 -11.00 -31.24
N LYS A 222 8.09 -11.55 -32.37
CA LYS A 222 8.37 -10.97 -33.69
C LYS A 222 7.68 -9.61 -33.84
N GLU A 223 8.34 -8.66 -34.52
CA GLU A 223 7.77 -7.39 -34.88
C GLU A 223 6.37 -7.52 -35.52
N GLY A 224 5.42 -6.70 -35.08
CA GLY A 224 4.07 -6.64 -35.63
C GLY A 224 3.14 -7.80 -35.23
N THR A 225 3.57 -8.69 -34.31
CA THR A 225 2.73 -9.81 -33.84
C THR A 225 1.93 -9.51 -32.57
N LEU A 226 2.30 -8.46 -31.83
CA LEU A 226 1.55 -8.04 -30.66
C LEU A 226 0.26 -7.31 -31.07
N ASN A 227 -0.83 -7.58 -30.34
CA ASN A 227 -2.05 -6.80 -30.50
C ASN A 227 -1.80 -5.36 -29.99
N PRO A 228 -1.97 -4.33 -30.82
CA PRO A 228 -1.69 -2.94 -30.40
C PRO A 228 -2.55 -2.45 -29.25
N LEU A 229 -3.73 -3.03 -29.03
CA LEU A 229 -4.59 -2.71 -27.87
C LEU A 229 -4.07 -3.32 -26.56
N HIS A 230 -3.17 -4.31 -26.63
CA HIS A 230 -2.55 -4.93 -25.46
C HIS A 230 -1.14 -4.40 -25.18
N VAL A 231 -0.61 -3.52 -26.05
CA VAL A 231 0.68 -2.86 -25.78
C VAL A 231 0.49 -1.86 -24.64
N ALA A 232 1.04 -2.19 -23.49
CA ALA A 232 0.98 -1.33 -22.30
C ALA A 232 2.05 -0.24 -22.34
N ILE A 233 3.25 -0.55 -22.87
CA ILE A 233 4.35 0.41 -23.02
C ILE A 233 4.79 0.44 -24.47
N PRO A 234 4.53 1.54 -25.21
CA PRO A 234 4.97 1.69 -26.60
C PRO A 234 6.49 1.71 -26.75
N GLY A 235 7.00 1.04 -27.79
CA GLY A 235 8.42 0.91 -28.03
C GLY A 235 9.18 2.21 -28.21
N ILE A 236 8.51 3.31 -28.58
CA ILE A 236 9.12 4.66 -28.65
C ILE A 236 9.60 5.17 -27.29
N MET A 237 9.05 4.64 -26.20
CA MET A 237 9.40 5.01 -24.83
C MET A 237 10.48 4.09 -24.23
N VAL A 238 10.84 2.98 -24.89
CA VAL A 238 11.77 1.97 -24.37
C VAL A 238 13.10 2.08 -25.13
N ASP A 239 14.19 2.25 -24.42
CA ASP A 239 15.53 2.31 -25.03
C ASP A 239 16.17 0.94 -25.09
N HIS A 240 16.06 0.15 -24.03
CA HIS A 240 16.67 -1.18 -23.91
C HIS A 240 15.71 -2.21 -23.32
N VAL A 241 15.89 -3.46 -23.74
CA VAL A 241 15.13 -4.61 -23.28
C VAL A 241 16.09 -5.68 -22.80
N VAL A 242 15.84 -6.23 -21.63
CA VAL A 242 16.55 -7.37 -21.03
C VAL A 242 15.58 -8.54 -20.94
N VAL A 243 15.97 -9.70 -21.47
CA VAL A 243 15.24 -10.96 -21.23
C VAL A 243 15.80 -11.59 -19.98
N ALA A 244 14.98 -11.74 -18.96
CA ALA A 244 15.41 -12.26 -17.68
C ALA A 244 15.36 -13.80 -17.63
N ASP A 245 16.19 -14.36 -16.77
CA ASP A 245 16.07 -15.74 -16.36
C ASP A 245 14.74 -15.97 -15.60
N ALA A 246 14.15 -17.16 -15.76
CA ALA A 246 12.86 -17.49 -15.18
C ALA A 246 12.82 -17.31 -13.65
N ASP A 247 13.93 -17.59 -12.96
CA ASP A 247 14.06 -17.43 -11.52
C ASP A 247 14.04 -15.96 -11.06
N ASN A 248 14.41 -15.02 -11.93
CA ASN A 248 14.42 -13.58 -11.71
C ASN A 248 13.23 -12.87 -12.36
N HIS A 249 12.27 -13.65 -12.91
CA HIS A 249 11.04 -13.12 -13.51
C HIS A 249 9.77 -13.74 -12.89
N LYS A 250 9.80 -14.08 -11.63
CA LYS A 250 8.63 -14.59 -10.89
C LYS A 250 7.56 -13.51 -10.77
N MET A 251 6.29 -13.91 -10.75
CA MET A 251 5.17 -12.99 -10.55
C MET A 251 5.29 -12.28 -9.19
N ASN A 252 5.67 -13.03 -8.15
CA ASN A 252 5.99 -12.51 -6.81
C ASN A 252 6.97 -13.47 -6.10
N SER A 253 7.36 -13.15 -4.87
CA SER A 253 8.34 -13.94 -4.09
C SER A 253 7.91 -15.39 -3.80
N GLY A 254 6.63 -15.72 -3.92
CA GLY A 254 6.06 -17.05 -3.64
C GLY A 254 5.67 -17.83 -4.89
N ASN A 255 5.36 -17.14 -6.00
CA ASN A 255 4.78 -17.74 -7.19
C ASN A 255 5.55 -17.36 -8.46
N ILE A 256 5.86 -18.37 -9.29
CA ILE A 256 6.41 -18.12 -10.64
C ILE A 256 5.32 -17.44 -11.48
N TYR A 257 4.11 -18.02 -11.51
CA TYR A 257 2.94 -17.50 -12.23
C TYR A 257 1.65 -18.10 -11.66
N ASP A 258 0.63 -17.25 -11.46
CA ASP A 258 -0.75 -17.67 -11.15
C ASP A 258 -1.70 -17.03 -12.15
N PRO A 259 -2.29 -17.80 -13.10
CA PRO A 259 -3.17 -17.29 -14.15
C PRO A 259 -4.50 -16.71 -13.62
N SER A 260 -4.84 -16.94 -12.36
CA SER A 260 -6.04 -16.37 -11.76
C SER A 260 -5.92 -14.87 -11.47
N PHE A 261 -4.69 -14.34 -11.36
CA PHE A 261 -4.41 -12.92 -11.16
C PHE A 261 -4.36 -12.11 -12.47
N THR A 262 -4.33 -12.80 -13.61
CA THR A 262 -4.31 -12.15 -14.94
C THR A 262 -5.64 -12.29 -15.69
N GLY A 263 -6.61 -12.98 -15.08
CA GLY A 263 -7.90 -13.26 -15.72
C GLY A 263 -7.88 -14.36 -16.77
N GLU A 264 -6.74 -15.05 -16.95
CA GLU A 264 -6.63 -16.19 -17.87
C GLU A 264 -7.51 -17.36 -17.44
N ILE A 265 -7.65 -17.58 -16.13
CA ILE A 265 -8.59 -18.55 -15.55
C ILE A 265 -9.43 -17.91 -14.45
N LYS A 266 -10.59 -18.48 -14.16
CA LYS A 266 -11.43 -18.17 -13.01
C LYS A 266 -11.34 -19.29 -11.97
N VAL A 267 -11.18 -18.93 -10.70
CA VAL A 267 -11.13 -19.86 -9.57
C VAL A 267 -12.52 -19.94 -8.93
N PRO A 268 -13.06 -21.14 -8.69
CA PRO A 268 -14.34 -21.28 -7.99
C PRO A 268 -14.23 -20.76 -6.54
N VAL A 269 -15.05 -19.77 -6.21
CA VAL A 269 -15.02 -19.11 -4.89
C VAL A 269 -15.51 -20.02 -3.76
N ASP A 270 -16.36 -21.00 -4.07
CA ASP A 270 -16.89 -21.98 -3.10
C ASP A 270 -15.81 -22.92 -2.53
N LEU A 271 -14.63 -22.95 -3.13
CA LEU A 271 -13.50 -23.75 -2.65
C LEU A 271 -12.66 -23.04 -1.57
N ILE A 272 -12.93 -21.78 -1.29
CA ILE A 272 -12.22 -21.03 -0.26
C ILE A 272 -12.80 -21.43 1.11
N PRO A 273 -12.01 -22.01 2.03
CA PRO A 273 -12.52 -22.44 3.32
C PRO A 273 -12.92 -21.24 4.18
N PRO A 274 -13.95 -21.38 5.03
CA PRO A 274 -14.34 -20.33 5.95
C PRO A 274 -13.22 -20.02 6.95
N MET A 275 -13.17 -18.77 7.37
CA MET A 275 -12.18 -18.31 8.36
C MET A 275 -12.42 -19.00 9.72
N PRO A 276 -11.38 -19.53 10.40
CA PRO A 276 -11.54 -20.14 11.73
C PRO A 276 -11.98 -19.08 12.75
N LEU A 277 -12.86 -19.47 13.68
CA LEU A 277 -13.32 -18.58 14.75
C LEU A 277 -12.18 -18.29 15.73
N ASN A 278 -11.66 -17.09 15.63
CA ASN A 278 -10.60 -16.54 16.47
C ASN A 278 -10.75 -15.00 16.55
N VAL A 279 -9.85 -14.35 17.26
CA VAL A 279 -9.84 -12.88 17.41
C VAL A 279 -9.91 -12.13 16.07
N ARG A 280 -9.20 -12.62 15.03
CA ARG A 280 -9.23 -12.00 13.70
C ARG A 280 -10.60 -12.11 13.05
N LYS A 281 -11.27 -13.26 13.17
CA LYS A 281 -12.64 -13.45 12.65
C LYS A 281 -13.65 -12.56 13.39
N VAL A 282 -13.52 -12.40 14.71
CA VAL A 282 -14.36 -11.48 15.50
C VAL A 282 -14.26 -10.06 14.95
N ILE A 283 -13.04 -9.54 14.78
CA ILE A 283 -12.82 -8.19 14.23
C ILE A 283 -13.39 -8.10 12.81
N ALA A 284 -13.09 -9.09 11.96
CA ALA A 284 -13.57 -9.11 10.58
C ALA A 284 -15.12 -9.14 10.49
N LYS A 285 -15.78 -9.92 11.34
CA LYS A 285 -17.26 -9.95 11.42
C LYS A 285 -17.82 -8.61 11.90
N ARG A 286 -17.21 -8.00 12.95
CA ARG A 286 -17.67 -6.69 13.40
C ARG A 286 -17.48 -5.63 12.31
N CYS A 287 -16.37 -5.67 11.57
CA CYS A 287 -16.15 -4.80 10.41
C CYS A 287 -17.17 -5.07 9.31
N ALA A 288 -17.42 -6.33 8.96
CA ALA A 288 -18.35 -6.71 7.90
C ALA A 288 -19.81 -6.27 8.20
N ALA A 289 -20.18 -6.08 9.46
CA ALA A 289 -21.48 -5.50 9.84
C ALA A 289 -21.68 -4.06 9.32
N GLU A 290 -20.60 -3.38 8.90
CA GLU A 290 -20.65 -2.05 8.28
C GLU A 290 -20.82 -2.08 6.76
N LEU A 291 -20.74 -3.27 6.13
CA LEU A 291 -20.89 -3.43 4.69
C LEU A 291 -22.32 -3.09 4.24
N LYS A 292 -22.39 -2.42 3.12
CA LYS A 292 -23.63 -2.20 2.36
C LYS A 292 -23.47 -2.85 0.99
N LEU A 293 -24.52 -3.47 0.49
CA LEU A 293 -24.51 -4.06 -0.84
C LEU A 293 -24.32 -2.98 -1.92
N ASP A 294 -23.74 -3.38 -3.04
CA ASP A 294 -23.52 -2.53 -4.22
C ASP A 294 -22.60 -1.32 -3.93
N THR A 295 -21.62 -1.50 -3.04
CA THR A 295 -20.62 -0.48 -2.69
C THR A 295 -19.24 -0.83 -3.20
N VAL A 296 -18.42 0.21 -3.42
CA VAL A 296 -17.01 0.10 -3.76
C VAL A 296 -16.17 0.16 -2.49
N ILE A 297 -15.37 -0.87 -2.26
CA ILE A 297 -14.61 -1.01 -1.02
C ILE A 297 -13.11 -1.18 -1.27
N ASN A 298 -12.32 -0.75 -0.29
CA ASN A 298 -10.88 -1.06 -0.23
C ASN A 298 -10.57 -1.80 1.07
N LEU A 299 -9.70 -2.79 0.99
CA LEU A 299 -9.25 -3.60 2.12
C LEU A 299 -7.73 -3.46 2.29
N GLY A 300 -7.33 -2.95 3.45
CA GLY A 300 -5.93 -2.93 3.87
C GLY A 300 -5.41 -4.31 4.24
N ILE A 301 -4.12 -4.38 4.47
CA ILE A 301 -3.36 -5.59 4.76
C ILE A 301 -3.66 -6.13 6.16
N GLY A 302 -3.64 -7.44 6.32
CA GLY A 302 -3.66 -8.15 7.60
C GLY A 302 -5.08 -8.37 8.15
N VAL A 303 -5.46 -7.71 9.24
CA VAL A 303 -6.80 -7.89 9.84
C VAL A 303 -7.94 -7.49 8.90
N PRO A 304 -7.82 -6.36 8.17
CA PRO A 304 -8.84 -5.94 7.20
C PRO A 304 -9.15 -6.96 6.09
N GLU A 305 -8.17 -7.76 5.66
CA GLU A 305 -8.37 -8.83 4.65
C GLU A 305 -9.49 -9.81 5.05
N GLY A 306 -9.68 -10.01 6.35
CA GLY A 306 -10.73 -10.88 6.89
C GLY A 306 -12.14 -10.47 6.46
N VAL A 307 -12.38 -9.20 6.13
CA VAL A 307 -13.69 -8.72 5.67
C VAL A 307 -14.09 -9.38 4.35
N ALA A 308 -13.14 -9.61 3.42
CA ALA A 308 -13.41 -10.36 2.20
C ALA A 308 -13.83 -11.80 2.47
N ALA A 309 -13.17 -12.47 3.44
CA ALA A 309 -13.54 -13.83 3.84
C ALA A 309 -14.96 -13.88 4.43
N ILE A 310 -15.34 -12.90 5.26
CA ILE A 310 -16.71 -12.83 5.80
C ILE A 310 -17.71 -12.53 4.69
N ALA A 311 -17.39 -11.65 3.72
CA ALA A 311 -18.27 -11.39 2.58
C ALA A 311 -18.53 -12.65 1.74
N LEU A 312 -17.53 -13.54 1.60
CA LEU A 312 -17.70 -14.85 0.97
C LEU A 312 -18.58 -15.78 1.81
N GLU A 313 -18.36 -15.87 3.12
CA GLU A 313 -19.19 -16.69 4.03
C GLU A 313 -20.67 -16.22 4.01
N GLU A 314 -20.90 -14.91 3.98
CA GLU A 314 -22.24 -14.28 3.91
C GLU A 314 -22.87 -14.37 2.50
N LYS A 315 -22.13 -14.84 1.49
CA LYS A 315 -22.54 -14.92 0.08
C LYS A 315 -22.97 -13.57 -0.51
N ILE A 316 -22.19 -12.53 -0.22
CA ILE A 316 -22.41 -11.16 -0.71
C ILE A 316 -21.21 -10.61 -1.50
N SER A 317 -20.17 -11.40 -1.70
CA SER A 317 -18.94 -10.95 -2.38
C SER A 317 -19.19 -10.46 -3.82
N ASP A 318 -20.17 -11.03 -4.51
CA ASP A 318 -20.62 -10.63 -5.85
C ASP A 318 -21.43 -9.30 -5.87
N ARG A 319 -21.84 -8.82 -4.70
CA ARG A 319 -22.53 -7.55 -4.49
C ARG A 319 -21.61 -6.45 -3.97
N LEU A 320 -20.29 -6.69 -3.96
CA LEU A 320 -19.28 -5.75 -3.52
C LEU A 320 -18.23 -5.60 -4.61
N THR A 321 -17.84 -4.37 -4.93
CA THR A 321 -16.68 -4.12 -5.80
C THR A 321 -15.46 -3.88 -4.93
N MET A 322 -14.64 -4.94 -4.74
CA MET A 322 -13.37 -4.82 -4.03
C MET A 322 -12.31 -4.20 -4.94
N THR A 323 -11.49 -3.32 -4.42
CA THR A 323 -10.43 -2.66 -5.18
C THR A 323 -9.11 -2.72 -4.44
N ILE A 324 -8.02 -2.75 -5.21
CA ILE A 324 -6.65 -2.72 -4.68
C ILE A 324 -5.89 -1.56 -5.33
N GLU A 325 -5.11 -0.83 -4.55
CA GLU A 325 -4.36 0.34 -5.02
C GLU A 325 -3.33 0.03 -6.12
N ALA A 326 -2.96 -1.23 -6.31
CA ALA A 326 -2.11 -1.67 -7.42
C ALA A 326 -2.82 -1.70 -8.79
N GLY A 327 -4.15 -1.45 -8.82
CA GLY A 327 -4.94 -1.29 -10.03
C GLY A 327 -6.00 -2.35 -10.28
N ALA A 328 -6.09 -3.40 -9.46
CA ALA A 328 -7.11 -4.44 -9.61
C ALA A 328 -8.49 -3.95 -9.12
N ILE A 329 -9.53 -4.21 -9.92
CA ILE A 329 -10.93 -3.92 -9.64
C ILE A 329 -11.71 -5.23 -9.70
N GLY A 330 -12.55 -5.48 -8.70
CA GLY A 330 -13.32 -6.71 -8.56
C GLY A 330 -12.49 -7.91 -8.09
N GLY A 331 -13.16 -9.05 -7.99
CA GLY A 331 -12.55 -10.30 -7.56
C GLY A 331 -12.27 -10.39 -6.06
N ILE A 332 -11.32 -11.25 -5.70
CA ILE A 332 -10.95 -11.55 -4.32
C ILE A 332 -9.49 -11.15 -4.10
N PRO A 333 -9.22 -10.18 -3.21
CA PRO A 333 -7.87 -9.76 -2.87
C PRO A 333 -6.98 -10.93 -2.42
N GLY A 334 -5.77 -11.00 -2.96
CA GLY A 334 -4.75 -11.94 -2.53
C GLY A 334 -4.20 -11.61 -1.15
N SER A 335 -3.65 -12.60 -0.47
CA SER A 335 -3.05 -12.46 0.86
C SER A 335 -1.65 -13.07 0.91
N GLY A 336 -0.86 -12.72 1.92
CA GLY A 336 0.52 -13.22 2.03
C GLY A 336 1.40 -12.74 0.88
N CYS A 337 2.03 -13.65 0.13
CA CYS A 337 2.86 -13.29 -1.04
C CYS A 337 2.05 -12.74 -2.22
N ASP A 338 0.75 -12.99 -2.27
CA ASP A 338 -0.16 -12.53 -3.32
C ASP A 338 -0.75 -11.14 -3.05
N LEU A 339 -0.31 -10.48 -1.97
CA LEU A 339 -0.74 -9.13 -1.61
C LEU A 339 -0.51 -8.15 -2.76
N GLY A 340 -1.57 -7.44 -3.16
CA GLY A 340 -1.55 -6.47 -4.26
C GLY A 340 -2.23 -6.97 -5.54
N ALA A 341 -2.42 -8.27 -5.69
CA ALA A 341 -3.18 -8.85 -6.80
C ALA A 341 -4.59 -9.29 -6.38
N SER A 342 -5.48 -9.52 -7.33
CA SER A 342 -6.84 -9.99 -7.10
C SER A 342 -7.17 -11.19 -7.99
N ARG A 343 -7.67 -12.29 -7.41
CA ARG A 343 -8.20 -13.44 -8.16
C ARG A 343 -9.56 -13.09 -8.73
N ASN A 344 -9.83 -13.56 -9.95
CA ASN A 344 -11.11 -13.34 -10.61
C ASN A 344 -11.45 -11.86 -10.84
N LEU A 345 -10.45 -10.99 -10.93
CA LEU A 345 -10.68 -9.56 -11.16
C LEU A 345 -11.58 -9.31 -12.39
N ASP A 346 -12.29 -8.18 -12.37
CA ASP A 346 -13.13 -7.71 -13.48
C ASP A 346 -12.35 -6.80 -14.43
N ALA A 347 -11.40 -6.02 -13.86
CA ALA A 347 -10.55 -5.11 -14.64
C ALA A 347 -9.21 -4.87 -13.95
N MET A 348 -8.22 -4.49 -14.77
CA MET A 348 -6.92 -4.01 -14.33
C MET A 348 -6.65 -2.64 -14.95
N ILE A 349 -6.33 -1.64 -14.14
CA ILE A 349 -5.97 -0.29 -14.60
C ILE A 349 -4.63 0.13 -14.01
N GLY A 350 -4.02 1.17 -14.59
CA GLY A 350 -2.78 1.72 -14.04
C GLY A 350 -2.96 2.29 -12.63
N GLN A 351 -1.92 2.20 -11.82
CA GLN A 351 -1.95 2.67 -10.43
C GLN A 351 -2.28 4.17 -10.29
N PRO A 352 -1.80 5.10 -11.13
CA PRO A 352 -2.24 6.48 -11.04
C PRO A 352 -3.74 6.66 -11.26
N ASN A 353 -4.36 5.84 -12.11
CA ASN A 353 -5.79 5.92 -12.40
C ASN A 353 -6.66 5.43 -11.23
N ILE A 354 -6.24 4.37 -10.53
CA ILE A 354 -6.97 3.92 -9.34
C ILE A 354 -6.84 4.93 -8.20
N PHE A 355 -5.67 5.59 -8.06
CA PHE A 355 -5.51 6.66 -7.08
C PHE A 355 -6.29 7.93 -7.45
N ASP A 356 -6.42 8.30 -8.73
CA ASP A 356 -7.34 9.37 -9.16
C ASP A 356 -8.78 9.07 -8.69
N PHE A 357 -9.21 7.82 -8.84
CA PHE A 357 -10.53 7.39 -8.40
C PHE A 357 -10.69 7.47 -6.87
N TYR A 358 -9.66 7.05 -6.11
CA TYR A 358 -9.67 7.13 -4.64
C TYR A 358 -9.64 8.57 -4.15
N ASP A 359 -8.73 9.38 -4.66
CA ASP A 359 -8.53 10.79 -4.27
C ASP A 359 -9.75 11.64 -4.64
N GLY A 360 -10.48 11.26 -5.67
CA GLY A 360 -11.76 11.85 -6.07
C GLY A 360 -12.96 11.42 -5.22
N GLY A 361 -12.79 10.55 -4.21
CA GLY A 361 -13.87 10.10 -3.31
C GLY A 361 -14.68 8.91 -3.87
N GLY A 362 -14.10 8.11 -4.76
CA GLY A 362 -14.76 6.96 -5.38
C GLY A 362 -15.02 5.78 -4.43
N LEU A 363 -14.34 5.72 -3.28
CA LEU A 363 -14.56 4.66 -2.29
C LEU A 363 -15.74 4.99 -1.37
N ASP A 364 -16.64 4.03 -1.20
CA ASP A 364 -17.74 4.14 -0.25
C ASP A 364 -17.28 3.80 1.17
N ILE A 365 -16.49 2.72 1.32
CA ILE A 365 -15.96 2.29 2.60
C ILE A 365 -14.56 1.69 2.44
N ALA A 366 -13.66 2.02 3.37
CA ALA A 366 -12.34 1.39 3.48
C ALA A 366 -12.17 0.76 4.85
N PHE A 367 -11.57 -0.43 4.88
CA PHE A 367 -11.16 -1.12 6.09
C PHE A 367 -9.63 -1.12 6.14
N LEU A 368 -9.05 -0.45 7.12
CA LEU A 368 -7.61 -0.22 7.19
C LEU A 368 -7.05 -0.66 8.54
N GLY A 369 -5.74 -0.97 8.56
CA GLY A 369 -5.06 -1.38 9.78
C GLY A 369 -5.05 -0.28 10.85
N LEU A 370 -5.15 -0.70 12.13
CA LEU A 370 -4.99 0.13 13.31
C LEU A 370 -3.75 -0.33 14.07
N ALA A 371 -2.71 0.49 14.08
CA ALA A 371 -1.50 0.18 14.84
C ALA A 371 -1.36 1.06 16.08
N GLN A 372 -1.55 2.38 15.98
CA GLN A 372 -1.74 3.29 17.12
C GLN A 372 -2.90 4.24 16.83
N ALA A 373 -3.66 4.60 17.85
CA ALA A 373 -4.68 5.63 17.81
C ALA A 373 -4.54 6.54 19.05
N ASP A 374 -4.76 7.84 18.89
CA ASP A 374 -4.74 8.78 20.00
C ASP A 374 -6.13 9.35 20.33
N ARG A 375 -6.18 10.20 21.35
CA ARG A 375 -7.42 10.81 21.83
C ARG A 375 -8.14 11.64 20.76
N GLN A 376 -7.39 12.29 19.87
CA GLN A 376 -7.93 13.11 18.77
C GLN A 376 -8.46 12.26 17.61
N GLY A 377 -8.21 10.96 17.66
CA GLY A 377 -8.58 10.02 16.60
C GLY A 377 -7.55 9.94 15.47
N ASN A 378 -6.35 10.48 15.69
CA ASN A 378 -5.26 10.28 14.75
C ASN A 378 -4.83 8.81 14.73
N ILE A 379 -4.37 8.33 13.57
CA ILE A 379 -3.83 6.99 13.39
C ILE A 379 -2.37 7.07 12.94
N ASN A 380 -1.55 6.18 13.49
CA ASN A 380 -0.22 5.88 13.00
C ASN A 380 -0.14 4.44 12.49
N VAL A 381 0.39 4.29 11.27
CA VAL A 381 0.80 3.00 10.66
C VAL A 381 2.17 3.09 10.00
N SER A 382 2.85 4.23 10.07
CA SER A 382 4.03 4.54 9.26
C SER A 382 5.35 4.59 10.03
N LYS A 383 5.33 4.75 11.36
CA LYS A 383 6.54 4.85 12.19
C LYS A 383 6.36 4.18 13.54
N PHE A 384 7.31 3.35 13.98
CA PHE A 384 7.25 2.62 15.25
C PHE A 384 8.62 2.54 15.90
N ASN A 385 8.76 3.02 17.15
CA ASN A 385 10.00 3.06 17.89
C ASN A 385 11.15 3.71 17.09
N GLY A 386 10.85 4.83 16.43
CA GLY A 386 11.79 5.55 15.56
C GLY A 386 12.03 4.90 14.20
N ARG A 387 11.55 3.67 13.97
CA ARG A 387 11.70 2.98 12.69
C ARG A 387 10.57 3.34 11.74
N THR A 388 10.89 3.92 10.59
CA THR A 388 9.92 4.27 9.57
C THR A 388 9.66 3.10 8.62
N VAL A 389 8.39 2.77 8.46
CA VAL A 389 7.88 1.74 7.54
C VAL A 389 7.37 2.38 6.25
N GLY A 390 6.76 3.55 6.37
CA GLY A 390 6.13 4.30 5.29
C GLY A 390 4.62 4.08 5.23
N CYS A 391 3.92 5.05 4.65
CA CYS A 391 2.46 5.09 4.62
C CYS A 391 1.83 4.28 3.47
N GLY A 392 2.59 3.97 2.39
CA GLY A 392 1.99 3.35 1.21
C GLY A 392 0.81 4.17 0.67
N GLY A 393 -0.27 3.48 0.30
CA GLY A 393 -1.54 4.09 -0.13
C GLY A 393 -2.45 4.56 0.99
N PHE A 394 -2.07 4.37 2.27
CA PHE A 394 -2.94 4.60 3.42
C PHE A 394 -3.53 6.01 3.48
N ILE A 395 -2.72 7.05 3.23
CA ILE A 395 -3.18 8.45 3.27
C ILE A 395 -4.19 8.72 2.16
N ASN A 396 -3.90 8.33 0.91
CA ASN A 396 -4.80 8.51 -0.22
C ASN A 396 -6.17 7.85 0.06
N ILE A 397 -6.13 6.59 0.52
CA ILE A 397 -7.33 5.81 0.78
C ILE A 397 -8.12 6.38 1.95
N SER A 398 -7.46 6.61 3.10
CA SER A 398 -8.15 7.02 4.34
C SER A 398 -8.70 8.44 4.28
N GLN A 399 -8.00 9.37 3.62
CA GLN A 399 -8.37 10.80 3.59
C GLN A 399 -9.60 11.10 2.73
N ASN A 400 -9.91 10.23 1.75
CA ASN A 400 -10.91 10.52 0.72
C ASN A 400 -12.11 9.56 0.72
N THR A 401 -12.03 8.46 1.48
CA THR A 401 -13.13 7.50 1.61
C THR A 401 -14.26 8.08 2.48
N LYS A 402 -15.51 7.89 2.07
CA LYS A 402 -16.70 8.41 2.78
C LYS A 402 -16.82 7.85 4.19
N LYS A 403 -16.53 6.55 4.36
CA LYS A 403 -16.50 5.86 5.65
C LYS A 403 -15.22 5.06 5.80
N VAL A 404 -14.47 5.26 6.88
CA VAL A 404 -13.27 4.48 7.17
C VAL A 404 -13.46 3.70 8.47
N VAL A 405 -13.15 2.42 8.42
CA VAL A 405 -13.12 1.52 9.57
C VAL A 405 -11.67 1.11 9.82
N PHE A 406 -11.03 1.73 10.80
CA PHE A 406 -9.73 1.28 11.28
C PHE A 406 -9.92 0.06 12.16
N CYS A 407 -9.21 -1.04 11.88
CA CYS A 407 -9.41 -2.28 12.60
C CYS A 407 -8.11 -3.00 12.95
N GLY A 408 -8.12 -3.64 14.11
CA GLY A 408 -6.97 -4.37 14.64
C GLY A 408 -7.22 -4.87 16.05
N THR A 409 -6.28 -5.64 16.60
CA THR A 409 -6.35 -6.03 18.02
C THR A 409 -6.23 -4.81 18.93
N PHE A 410 -6.84 -4.84 20.11
CA PHE A 410 -6.84 -3.72 21.06
C PHE A 410 -5.44 -3.42 21.61
N THR A 411 -4.67 -4.45 21.88
CA THR A 411 -3.25 -4.36 22.30
C THR A 411 -2.35 -5.05 21.29
N ALA A 412 -1.05 -4.78 21.33
CA ALA A 412 -0.04 -5.41 20.49
C ALA A 412 0.91 -6.29 21.32
N GLY A 413 1.57 -7.24 20.65
CA GLY A 413 2.44 -8.23 21.25
C GLY A 413 1.74 -9.57 21.48
N LYS A 414 2.39 -10.47 22.26
CA LYS A 414 1.85 -11.79 22.51
C LYS A 414 0.65 -11.68 23.45
N SER A 415 -0.50 -12.20 23.02
CA SER A 415 -1.75 -12.22 23.79
C SER A 415 -2.34 -13.63 23.80
N ASP A 416 -3.17 -13.92 24.81
CA ASP A 416 -3.98 -15.13 24.92
C ASP A 416 -5.43 -14.70 25.09
N ILE A 417 -6.16 -14.70 23.96
CA ILE A 417 -7.54 -14.22 23.84
C ILE A 417 -8.29 -15.22 22.97
N PHE A 418 -9.42 -15.69 23.45
CA PHE A 418 -10.24 -16.68 22.74
C PHE A 418 -11.73 -16.39 22.89
N VAL A 419 -12.53 -17.07 22.09
CA VAL A 419 -13.99 -17.00 22.10
C VAL A 419 -14.55 -18.32 22.61
N GLU A 420 -15.41 -18.25 23.63
CA GLU A 420 -16.12 -19.39 24.16
C GLU A 420 -17.53 -18.97 24.59
N ASN A 421 -18.54 -19.81 24.35
CA ASN A 421 -19.95 -19.55 24.69
C ASN A 421 -20.49 -18.19 24.18
N ASN A 422 -20.04 -17.75 23.00
CA ASN A 422 -20.34 -16.45 22.38
C ASN A 422 -19.84 -15.22 23.18
N GLU A 423 -18.85 -15.41 24.03
CA GLU A 423 -18.20 -14.37 24.81
C GLU A 423 -16.70 -14.33 24.51
N LEU A 424 -16.10 -13.16 24.69
CA LEU A 424 -14.65 -12.96 24.57
C LEU A 424 -13.99 -13.17 25.93
N HIS A 425 -12.98 -14.01 25.98
CA HIS A 425 -12.19 -14.29 27.17
C HIS A 425 -10.76 -13.81 26.99
N ILE A 426 -10.28 -12.98 27.92
CA ILE A 426 -8.92 -12.44 27.93
C ILE A 426 -8.17 -13.06 29.10
N VAL A 427 -7.27 -14.00 28.81
CA VAL A 427 -6.35 -14.58 29.80
C VAL A 427 -5.13 -13.68 29.96
N GLN A 428 -4.58 -13.21 28.84
CA GLN A 428 -3.42 -12.34 28.80
C GLN A 428 -3.57 -11.33 27.68
N ASP A 429 -3.38 -10.04 28.00
CA ASP A 429 -3.27 -8.95 27.02
C ASP A 429 -1.88 -8.91 26.39
N GLY A 430 -1.80 -8.33 25.19
CA GLY A 430 -0.54 -7.89 24.60
C GLY A 430 0.13 -6.82 25.45
N GLN A 431 1.46 -6.80 25.45
CA GLN A 431 2.24 -5.92 26.32
C GLN A 431 2.30 -4.44 25.88
N TYR A 432 1.86 -4.12 24.65
CA TYR A 432 1.92 -2.75 24.14
C TYR A 432 0.52 -2.19 23.94
N HIS A 433 0.29 -0.99 24.48
CA HIS A 433 -0.93 -0.23 24.22
C HIS A 433 -0.92 0.29 22.78
N LYS A 434 -2.07 0.25 22.12
CA LYS A 434 -2.30 0.86 20.80
C LYS A 434 -3.09 2.17 20.90
N PHE A 435 -3.88 2.32 21.94
CA PHE A 435 -4.57 3.56 22.26
C PHE A 435 -3.66 4.38 23.17
N VAL A 436 -2.86 5.26 22.54
CA VAL A 436 -1.74 5.98 23.17
C VAL A 436 -2.11 7.46 23.38
N GLN A 437 -1.39 8.15 24.28
CA GLN A 437 -1.65 9.57 24.55
C GLN A 437 -1.49 10.43 23.28
N ASN A 438 -0.43 10.20 22.50
CA ASN A 438 -0.22 10.77 21.17
C ASN A 438 0.39 9.68 20.28
N VAL A 439 -0.05 9.59 19.03
CA VAL A 439 0.56 8.71 18.06
C VAL A 439 2.00 9.15 17.76
N GLU A 440 2.88 8.19 17.45
CA GLU A 440 4.28 8.50 17.15
C GLU A 440 4.43 9.31 15.85
N GLN A 441 3.53 9.08 14.89
CA GLN A 441 3.44 9.83 13.64
C GLN A 441 1.99 9.92 13.18
N ILE A 442 1.56 11.06 12.66
CA ILE A 442 0.18 11.25 12.17
C ILE A 442 0.11 10.76 10.72
N THR A 443 -0.31 9.51 10.51
CA THR A 443 -0.59 8.97 9.17
C THR A 443 -2.03 9.29 8.72
N PHE A 444 -2.97 9.42 9.66
CA PHE A 444 -4.33 9.90 9.44
C PHE A 444 -4.67 10.95 10.50
N SER A 445 -5.26 12.07 10.08
CA SER A 445 -5.67 13.16 10.99
C SER A 445 -7.16 13.08 11.31
N GLY A 446 -7.49 12.87 12.58
CA GLY A 446 -8.87 12.93 13.07
C GLY A 446 -9.47 14.33 12.92
N SER A 447 -8.67 15.39 13.10
CA SER A 447 -9.08 16.77 12.87
C SER A 447 -9.50 17.01 11.42
N TYR A 448 -8.70 16.54 10.46
CA TYR A 448 -9.01 16.66 9.04
C TYR A 448 -10.30 15.91 8.68
N ALA A 449 -10.46 14.68 9.18
CA ALA A 449 -11.66 13.88 8.96
C ALA A 449 -12.94 14.55 9.48
N ASN A 450 -12.87 15.17 10.66
CA ASN A 450 -14.00 15.97 11.21
C ASN A 450 -14.33 17.17 10.32
N LYS A 451 -13.31 17.88 9.79
CA LYS A 451 -13.53 19.04 8.89
C LYS A 451 -14.16 18.63 7.56
N THR A 452 -13.83 17.43 7.06
CA THR A 452 -14.35 16.90 5.78
C THR A 452 -15.66 16.10 5.95
N GLY A 453 -16.08 15.85 7.19
CA GLY A 453 -17.33 15.16 7.50
C GLY A 453 -17.28 13.64 7.25
N GLN A 454 -16.12 13.02 7.32
CA GLN A 454 -15.96 11.58 7.16
C GLN A 454 -16.55 10.81 8.35
N GLU A 455 -17.13 9.65 8.10
CA GLU A 455 -17.55 8.71 9.15
C GLU A 455 -16.38 7.76 9.48
N ILE A 456 -15.89 7.81 10.73
CA ILE A 456 -14.73 7.04 11.17
C ILE A 456 -15.09 6.15 12.35
N LEU A 457 -14.76 4.84 12.21
CA LEU A 457 -14.85 3.86 13.29
C LEU A 457 -13.48 3.24 13.59
N TYR A 458 -13.28 2.86 14.85
CA TYR A 458 -12.13 2.12 15.33
C TYR A 458 -12.64 0.81 15.93
N VAL A 459 -12.38 -0.32 15.26
CA VAL A 459 -12.94 -1.63 15.59
C VAL A 459 -11.85 -2.56 16.10
N THR A 460 -12.07 -3.10 17.29
CA THR A 460 -11.20 -4.14 17.88
C THR A 460 -12.03 -5.36 18.24
N GLU A 461 -11.37 -6.40 18.71
CA GLU A 461 -12.07 -7.60 19.18
C GLU A 461 -12.97 -7.35 20.40
N ARG A 462 -12.72 -6.29 21.17
CA ARG A 462 -13.39 -6.03 22.45
C ARG A 462 -14.17 -4.73 22.55
N ALA A 463 -13.87 -3.75 21.69
CA ALA A 463 -14.45 -2.41 21.72
C ALA A 463 -14.57 -1.80 20.33
N VAL A 464 -15.60 -0.98 20.15
CA VAL A 464 -15.75 -0.10 18.97
C VAL A 464 -15.83 1.34 19.45
N PHE A 465 -15.03 2.18 18.79
CA PHE A 465 -15.08 3.64 19.01
C PHE A 465 -15.50 4.34 17.73
N LYS A 466 -16.06 5.52 17.86
CA LYS A 466 -16.41 6.45 16.78
C LYS A 466 -15.67 7.76 16.95
N LEU A 467 -15.21 8.35 15.85
CA LEU A 467 -14.68 9.71 15.86
C LEU A 467 -15.82 10.72 16.04
N THR A 468 -15.62 11.67 16.93
CA THR A 468 -16.47 12.83 17.15
C THR A 468 -15.62 14.11 17.12
N GLU A 469 -16.26 15.29 17.06
CA GLU A 469 -15.55 16.57 17.16
C GLU A 469 -14.72 16.73 18.45
N LYS A 470 -15.08 15.98 19.52
CA LYS A 470 -14.40 16.03 20.83
C LYS A 470 -13.33 14.94 21.01
N GLY A 471 -13.12 14.07 20.00
CA GLY A 471 -12.22 12.92 20.05
C GLY A 471 -12.96 11.60 19.89
N ILE A 472 -12.31 10.50 20.24
CA ILE A 472 -12.90 9.16 20.08
C ILE A 472 -13.87 8.84 21.21
N GLU A 473 -15.05 8.30 20.87
CA GLU A 473 -16.12 7.90 21.77
C GLU A 473 -16.30 6.38 21.73
N LEU A 474 -16.27 5.73 22.89
CA LEU A 474 -16.59 4.31 23.06
C LEU A 474 -18.09 4.09 22.90
N ILE A 475 -18.48 3.30 21.90
CA ILE A 475 -19.89 3.06 21.55
C ILE A 475 -20.34 1.61 21.71
N GLU A 476 -19.41 0.64 21.65
CA GLU A 476 -19.73 -0.78 21.84
C GLU A 476 -18.64 -1.50 22.62
N ILE A 477 -19.05 -2.51 23.40
CA ILE A 477 -18.14 -3.46 24.08
C ILE A 477 -18.54 -4.92 23.74
N ALA A 478 -17.56 -5.81 23.70
CA ALA A 478 -17.82 -7.24 23.48
C ALA A 478 -18.49 -7.89 24.71
N PRO A 479 -19.32 -8.92 24.52
CA PRO A 479 -19.79 -9.75 25.64
C PRO A 479 -18.62 -10.39 26.37
N GLY A 480 -18.70 -10.50 27.69
CA GLY A 480 -17.63 -11.02 28.56
C GLY A 480 -16.54 -10.00 28.96
N ILE A 481 -16.63 -8.75 28.51
CA ILE A 481 -15.63 -7.70 28.75
C ILE A 481 -16.02 -6.75 29.87
N ASP A 482 -15.11 -6.58 30.83
CA ASP A 482 -15.19 -5.53 31.86
C ASP A 482 -14.65 -4.21 31.32
N LEU A 483 -15.44 -3.14 31.40
CA LEU A 483 -15.10 -1.83 30.87
C LEU A 483 -13.82 -1.25 31.51
N GLN A 484 -13.69 -1.33 32.82
CA GLN A 484 -12.54 -0.74 33.50
C GLN A 484 -11.27 -1.54 33.23
N LYS A 485 -11.29 -2.83 33.53
CA LYS A 485 -10.12 -3.72 33.49
C LYS A 485 -9.60 -3.95 32.07
N HIS A 486 -10.53 -4.19 31.11
CA HIS A 486 -10.16 -4.70 29.80
C HIS A 486 -10.09 -3.58 28.74
N ILE A 487 -10.63 -2.37 29.03
CA ILE A 487 -10.61 -1.24 28.10
C ILE A 487 -9.89 -0.05 28.73
N LEU A 488 -10.44 0.57 29.79
CA LEU A 488 -9.91 1.84 30.29
C LEU A 488 -8.49 1.72 30.86
N ASP A 489 -8.17 0.63 31.56
CA ASP A 489 -6.83 0.37 32.13
C ASP A 489 -5.79 -0.03 31.04
N LYS A 490 -6.22 -0.22 29.78
CA LYS A 490 -5.41 -0.60 28.63
C LYS A 490 -5.29 0.52 27.58
N MET A 491 -5.66 1.74 27.96
CA MET A 491 -5.52 2.96 27.17
C MET A 491 -4.69 3.98 27.93
N ASP A 492 -3.85 4.73 27.23
CA ASP A 492 -3.05 5.81 27.86
C ASP A 492 -3.84 7.10 28.08
N PHE A 493 -5.09 7.12 27.64
CA PHE A 493 -6.03 8.24 27.84
C PHE A 493 -7.44 7.72 28.09
N LYS A 494 -8.28 8.57 28.69
CA LYS A 494 -9.70 8.26 28.90
C LYS A 494 -10.50 8.69 27.66
N PRO A 495 -11.16 7.76 26.94
CA PRO A 495 -12.04 8.10 25.82
C PRO A 495 -13.33 8.77 26.32
N ILE A 496 -14.08 9.37 25.41
CA ILE A 496 -15.47 9.73 25.67
C ILE A 496 -16.24 8.42 25.79
N ILE A 497 -17.10 8.32 26.79
CA ILE A 497 -17.92 7.14 27.02
C ILE A 497 -19.35 7.50 26.62
N SER A 498 -19.92 6.78 25.68
CA SER A 498 -21.30 7.01 25.24
C SER A 498 -22.29 6.73 26.38
N ASP A 499 -23.30 7.58 26.50
CA ASP A 499 -24.40 7.37 27.45
C ASP A 499 -25.20 6.08 27.18
N LYS A 500 -25.04 5.52 25.97
CA LYS A 500 -25.72 4.30 25.50
C LYS A 500 -24.74 3.33 24.86
N ILE A 501 -23.76 2.85 25.65
CA ILE A 501 -22.87 1.79 25.21
C ILE A 501 -23.68 0.56 24.87
N LYS A 502 -23.47 0.00 23.67
CA LYS A 502 -24.09 -1.25 23.22
C LYS A 502 -23.18 -2.45 23.54
N THR A 503 -23.76 -3.60 23.75
CA THR A 503 -23.05 -4.86 23.66
C THR A 503 -23.03 -5.30 22.19
N MET A 504 -21.88 -5.73 21.68
CA MET A 504 -21.77 -6.28 20.34
C MET A 504 -22.67 -7.51 20.19
N ASP A 505 -23.22 -7.70 18.98
CA ASP A 505 -24.08 -8.85 18.69
C ASP A 505 -23.33 -10.18 18.92
N TRP A 506 -23.98 -11.13 19.60
CA TRP A 506 -23.42 -12.44 19.89
C TRP A 506 -23.03 -13.23 18.64
N GLN A 507 -23.67 -12.98 17.48
CA GLN A 507 -23.34 -13.60 16.21
C GLN A 507 -21.88 -13.32 15.81
N ILE A 508 -21.31 -12.18 16.20
CA ILE A 508 -19.91 -11.80 15.96
C ILE A 508 -18.95 -12.81 16.62
N PHE A 509 -19.36 -13.37 17.77
CA PHE A 509 -18.58 -14.31 18.59
C PHE A 509 -18.95 -15.77 18.35
N SER A 510 -19.53 -16.09 17.20
CA SER A 510 -19.95 -17.43 16.82
C SER A 510 -19.63 -17.74 15.36
N ASN A 511 -19.84 -18.99 14.94
CA ASN A 511 -19.78 -19.36 13.51
C ASN A 511 -21.10 -19.08 12.76
N SER A 512 -22.12 -18.50 13.40
CA SER A 512 -23.38 -18.12 12.75
C SER A 512 -23.14 -16.99 11.74
N LEU A 513 -23.94 -16.94 10.68
CA LEU A 513 -23.94 -15.83 9.73
C LEU A 513 -24.50 -14.56 10.40
N LEU A 514 -24.02 -13.41 9.99
CA LEU A 514 -24.54 -12.09 10.42
C LEU A 514 -25.88 -11.75 9.77
N GLY A 515 -26.17 -12.36 8.60
CA GLY A 515 -27.39 -12.11 7.86
C GLY A 515 -27.38 -10.77 7.12
N ILE A 516 -26.25 -10.30 6.68
CA ILE A 516 -26.09 -8.99 5.97
C ILE A 516 -27.04 -8.90 4.76
N ASN A 517 -27.28 -10.03 4.07
CA ASN A 517 -28.21 -10.11 2.93
C ASN A 517 -29.70 -9.91 3.32
N SER A 518 -30.04 -10.13 4.60
CA SER A 518 -31.43 -10.08 5.09
C SER A 518 -31.85 -8.72 5.64
N THR A 519 -30.90 -7.80 5.84
CA THR A 519 -31.23 -6.43 6.24
C THR A 519 -31.89 -5.72 5.07
N LYS A 520 -33.22 -5.71 5.07
CA LYS A 520 -34.05 -4.88 4.18
C LYS A 520 -33.61 -3.42 4.35
N ASN A 521 -33.45 -2.75 3.22
CA ASN A 521 -33.23 -1.31 3.01
C ASN A 521 -33.84 -0.40 4.07
#